data_1c935e72100f49e77b1d6d983680ec86
#
_entry.id   1c935e72100f49e77b1d6d983680ec86
#
_cell.length_a   1.000
_cell.length_b   1.000
_cell.length_c   1.000
_cell.angle_alpha   90.00
_cell.angle_beta   90.00
_cell.angle_gamma   90.00
#
_symmetry.space_group_name_H-M   'P 1'
#
loop_
_entity.id
_entity.type
_entity.pdbx_description
1 polymer ?
#
loop_
_entity_poly.entity_id
_entity_poly.type
_entity_poly.pdbx_seq_one_letter_code
_entity_poly.pdbx_strand_id
1 'polypeptide(L)'
;LAGVPAACKTNVLALLNLYGSVGGSNCVLNRAAETLPRNPKVGAVLNELRTLIARLQETVSAMPALILDLADLASFDYHSGLIFSAYVEGCPNAVLRGGRYDDVGAVYGRARPATGFSVDLRELVSLQAVHSKPKTAIRAPWVYDTELMAVIRELRSQGEVVLQSLPNTAQ
;
A
#
# COMPACT_ATOMS: atom_id res chain seq x y z
N LEU A 1 -10.83 -26.02 9.07
CA LEU A 1 -12.24 -25.73 9.36
C LEU A 1 -12.78 -26.47 10.63
N ALA A 2 -11.87 -26.88 11.53
CA ALA A 2 -12.25 -27.35 12.85
C ALA A 2 -12.88 -26.16 13.61
N GLY A 3 -14.08 -26.33 14.19
CA GLY A 3 -14.79 -25.28 14.91
C GLY A 3 -15.86 -24.52 14.08
N VAL A 4 -15.88 -24.63 12.76
CA VAL A 4 -16.93 -24.03 11.94
C VAL A 4 -18.17 -24.94 11.94
N PRO A 5 -19.38 -24.42 12.27
CA PRO A 5 -20.63 -25.18 12.18
C PRO A 5 -20.83 -25.79 10.79
N ALA A 6 -21.31 -27.02 10.72
CA ALA A 6 -21.46 -27.75 9.45
C ALA A 6 -22.26 -26.96 8.41
N ALA A 7 -23.33 -26.26 8.84
CA ALA A 7 -24.15 -25.42 7.99
C ALA A 7 -23.39 -24.21 7.35
N CYS A 8 -22.30 -23.78 7.97
CA CYS A 8 -21.49 -22.65 7.48
C CYS A 8 -20.27 -23.07 6.64
N LYS A 9 -19.90 -24.35 6.70
CA LYS A 9 -18.67 -24.84 6.02
C LYS A 9 -18.71 -24.59 4.51
N THR A 10 -19.81 -24.89 3.87
CA THR A 10 -19.98 -24.68 2.42
C THR A 10 -19.82 -23.22 2.04
N ASN A 11 -20.38 -22.31 2.83
CA ASN A 11 -20.28 -20.86 2.57
C ASN A 11 -18.86 -20.35 2.78
N VAL A 12 -18.18 -20.83 3.82
CA VAL A 12 -16.77 -20.46 4.08
C VAL A 12 -15.86 -20.99 2.97
N LEU A 13 -16.07 -22.21 2.50
CA LEU A 13 -15.33 -22.77 1.37
C LEU A 13 -15.64 -22.01 0.07
N ALA A 14 -16.87 -21.55 -0.12
CA ALA A 14 -17.24 -20.73 -1.27
C ALA A 14 -16.46 -19.41 -1.30
N LEU A 15 -16.26 -18.75 -0.14
CA LEU A 15 -15.49 -17.51 -0.05
C LEU A 15 -14.07 -17.68 -0.58
N LEU A 16 -13.40 -18.80 -0.31
CA LEU A 16 -12.03 -19.07 -0.79
C LEU A 16 -11.90 -19.08 -2.32
N ASN A 17 -13.01 -19.31 -3.02
CA ASN A 17 -13.08 -19.29 -4.49
C ASN A 17 -13.56 -17.94 -5.06
N LEU A 18 -13.93 -16.99 -4.20
CA LEU A 18 -14.41 -15.68 -4.59
C LEU A 18 -13.27 -14.65 -4.60
N TYR A 19 -12.32 -14.93 -5.47
CA TYR A 19 -11.19 -14.09 -5.80
C TYR A 19 -11.18 -13.81 -7.30
N GLY A 20 -10.82 -12.60 -7.72
CA GLY A 20 -10.64 -12.26 -9.13
C GLY A 20 -11.01 -10.83 -9.51
N SER A 21 -11.09 -10.60 -10.82
CA SER A 21 -11.38 -9.30 -11.41
C SER A 21 -12.78 -8.80 -11.07
N VAL A 22 -12.91 -7.48 -11.00
CA VAL A 22 -14.18 -6.78 -10.82
C VAL A 22 -14.94 -6.53 -12.13
N GLY A 23 -14.31 -6.80 -13.27
CA GLY A 23 -14.89 -6.56 -14.60
C GLY A 23 -15.04 -7.83 -15.44
N GLY A 24 -15.75 -7.68 -16.57
CA GLY A 24 -15.95 -8.77 -17.54
C GLY A 24 -17.01 -9.81 -17.14
N SER A 25 -17.10 -10.87 -17.93
CA SER A 25 -18.08 -11.95 -17.76
C SER A 25 -17.85 -12.78 -16.49
N ASN A 26 -16.62 -12.84 -16.00
CA ASN A 26 -16.24 -13.59 -14.79
C ASN A 26 -16.05 -12.67 -13.56
N CYS A 27 -16.83 -11.59 -13.48
CA CYS A 27 -16.80 -10.66 -12.36
C CYS A 27 -17.04 -11.37 -11.02
N VAL A 28 -16.12 -11.19 -10.06
CA VAL A 28 -16.21 -11.85 -8.76
C VAL A 28 -17.48 -11.47 -7.98
N LEU A 29 -17.96 -10.23 -8.12
CA LEU A 29 -19.19 -9.78 -7.45
C LEU A 29 -20.47 -10.47 -8.00
N ASN A 30 -20.48 -10.85 -9.28
CA ASN A 30 -21.58 -11.61 -9.83
C ASN A 30 -21.56 -13.04 -9.32
N ARG A 31 -20.38 -13.69 -9.36
CA ARG A 31 -20.19 -15.01 -8.77
C ARG A 31 -20.55 -15.05 -7.29
N ALA A 32 -20.18 -14.01 -6.53
CA ALA A 32 -20.53 -13.89 -5.12
C ALA A 32 -22.05 -13.81 -4.90
N ALA A 33 -22.76 -13.03 -5.72
CA ALA A 33 -24.20 -12.90 -5.63
C ALA A 33 -24.95 -14.20 -5.95
N GLU A 34 -24.36 -15.06 -6.79
CA GLU A 34 -24.91 -16.38 -7.14
C GLU A 34 -24.60 -17.46 -6.10
N THR A 35 -23.40 -17.38 -5.50
CA THR A 35 -22.84 -18.46 -4.67
C THR A 35 -23.13 -18.26 -3.18
N LEU A 36 -23.12 -17.00 -2.70
CA LEU A 36 -23.29 -16.71 -1.28
C LEU A 36 -24.78 -16.76 -0.88
N PRO A 37 -25.07 -17.04 0.40
CA PRO A 37 -26.44 -17.06 0.89
C PRO A 37 -27.15 -15.75 0.61
N ARG A 38 -28.44 -15.82 0.24
CA ARG A 38 -29.31 -14.65 0.07
C ARG A 38 -29.64 -14.04 1.43
N ASN A 39 -28.68 -13.34 1.99
CA ASN A 39 -28.79 -12.66 3.27
C ASN A 39 -28.75 -11.13 3.01
N PRO A 40 -29.64 -10.33 3.64
CA PRO A 40 -29.65 -8.88 3.47
C PRO A 40 -28.30 -8.22 3.76
N LYS A 41 -27.55 -8.71 4.76
CA LYS A 41 -26.20 -8.19 5.08
C LYS A 41 -25.19 -8.46 3.95
N VAL A 42 -25.22 -9.68 3.40
CA VAL A 42 -24.35 -10.02 2.25
C VAL A 42 -24.70 -9.15 1.05
N GLY A 43 -26.00 -9.00 0.75
CA GLY A 43 -26.47 -8.13 -0.33
C GLY A 43 -26.05 -6.68 -0.16
N ALA A 44 -26.12 -6.15 1.06
CA ALA A 44 -25.68 -4.79 1.36
C ALA A 44 -24.17 -4.60 1.09
N VAL A 45 -23.32 -5.51 1.56
CA VAL A 45 -21.87 -5.46 1.34
C VAL A 45 -21.52 -5.54 -0.14
N LEU A 46 -22.13 -6.46 -0.89
CA LEU A 46 -21.91 -6.58 -2.34
C LEU A 46 -22.32 -5.31 -3.09
N ASN A 47 -23.40 -4.67 -2.64
CA ASN A 47 -23.88 -3.41 -3.22
C ASN A 47 -22.95 -2.23 -2.89
N GLU A 48 -22.42 -2.18 -1.67
CA GLU A 48 -21.43 -1.18 -1.25
C GLU A 48 -20.16 -1.31 -2.11
N LEU A 49 -19.66 -2.53 -2.31
CA LEU A 49 -18.50 -2.79 -3.18
C LEU A 49 -18.75 -2.37 -4.63
N ARG A 50 -19.92 -2.67 -5.19
CA ARG A 50 -20.29 -2.23 -6.54
C ARG A 50 -20.32 -0.71 -6.66
N THR A 51 -20.92 -0.05 -5.67
CA THR A 51 -20.98 1.42 -5.63
C THR A 51 -19.59 2.03 -5.54
N LEU A 52 -18.72 1.49 -4.70
CA LEU A 52 -17.34 1.94 -4.58
C LEU A 52 -16.59 1.81 -5.91
N ILE A 53 -16.69 0.64 -6.56
CA ILE A 53 -16.01 0.39 -7.84
C ILE A 53 -16.51 1.35 -8.91
N ALA A 54 -17.81 1.57 -9.00
CA ALA A 54 -18.39 2.52 -9.96
C ALA A 54 -17.86 3.95 -9.72
N ARG A 55 -17.82 4.38 -8.46
CA ARG A 55 -17.25 5.69 -8.09
C ARG A 55 -15.77 5.83 -8.43
N LEU A 56 -14.97 4.79 -8.19
CA LEU A 56 -13.57 4.78 -8.59
C LEU A 56 -13.42 4.92 -10.11
N GLN A 57 -14.22 4.19 -10.89
CA GLN A 57 -14.20 4.26 -12.35
C GLN A 57 -14.60 5.64 -12.89
N GLU A 58 -15.48 6.35 -12.20
CA GLU A 58 -15.87 7.73 -12.54
C GLU A 58 -14.78 8.76 -12.20
N THR A 59 -14.01 8.50 -11.12
CA THR A 59 -13.12 9.51 -10.54
C THR A 59 -11.67 9.37 -11.00
N VAL A 60 -11.24 8.14 -11.30
CA VAL A 60 -9.84 7.82 -11.63
C VAL A 60 -9.71 7.65 -13.13
N SER A 61 -9.01 8.58 -13.77
CA SER A 61 -8.83 8.60 -15.24
C SER A 61 -7.98 7.43 -15.78
N ALA A 62 -7.05 6.93 -14.98
CA ALA A 62 -6.20 5.77 -15.32
C ALA A 62 -6.40 4.69 -14.26
N MET A 63 -7.49 3.91 -14.41
CA MET A 63 -7.83 2.85 -13.47
C MET A 63 -6.79 1.72 -13.49
N PRO A 64 -6.21 1.36 -12.35
CA PRO A 64 -5.40 0.15 -12.22
C PRO A 64 -6.29 -1.10 -12.35
N ALA A 65 -5.67 -2.25 -12.54
CA ALA A 65 -6.38 -3.52 -12.44
C ALA A 65 -6.91 -3.71 -11.02
N LEU A 66 -8.24 -3.85 -10.89
CA LEU A 66 -8.90 -4.12 -9.61
C LEU A 66 -9.17 -5.61 -9.46
N ILE A 67 -8.68 -6.14 -8.36
CA ILE A 67 -8.90 -7.53 -7.94
C ILE A 67 -9.60 -7.49 -6.58
N LEU A 68 -10.64 -8.28 -6.41
CA LEU A 68 -11.28 -8.51 -5.13
C LEU A 68 -10.93 -9.90 -4.60
N ASP A 69 -10.69 -9.98 -3.30
CA ASP A 69 -10.60 -11.20 -2.52
C ASP A 69 -11.61 -11.11 -1.38
N LEU A 70 -12.66 -11.92 -1.43
CA LEU A 70 -13.70 -11.91 -0.40
C LEU A 70 -13.34 -12.82 0.80
N ALA A 71 -12.22 -13.51 0.74
CA ALA A 71 -11.71 -14.33 1.83
C ALA A 71 -10.55 -13.68 2.60
N ASP A 72 -10.04 -12.54 2.14
CA ASP A 72 -8.98 -11.84 2.85
C ASP A 72 -9.52 -11.21 4.14
N LEU A 73 -9.04 -11.73 5.27
CA LEU A 73 -9.39 -11.29 6.62
C LEU A 73 -8.17 -10.65 7.32
N ALA A 74 -7.20 -10.15 6.55
CA ALA A 74 -6.01 -9.53 7.11
C ALA A 74 -6.39 -8.41 8.10
N SER A 75 -5.89 -8.53 9.34
CA SER A 75 -6.15 -7.57 10.41
C SER A 75 -7.64 -7.42 10.78
N PHE A 76 -8.39 -8.52 10.80
CA PHE A 76 -9.83 -8.54 11.11
C PHE A 76 -10.19 -7.78 12.39
N ASP A 77 -9.37 -7.85 13.43
CA ASP A 77 -9.61 -7.15 14.71
C ASP A 77 -9.37 -5.64 14.63
N TYR A 78 -8.65 -5.14 13.62
CA TYR A 78 -8.36 -3.73 13.46
C TYR A 78 -9.30 -3.04 12.48
N HIS A 79 -9.69 -3.73 11.39
CA HIS A 79 -10.53 -3.17 10.34
C HIS A 79 -12.00 -3.53 10.56
N SER A 80 -12.88 -2.52 10.50
CA SER A 80 -14.34 -2.68 10.60
C SER A 80 -15.04 -2.75 9.23
N GLY A 81 -14.28 -2.70 8.15
CA GLY A 81 -14.83 -2.67 6.79
C GLY A 81 -13.82 -3.06 5.73
N LEU A 82 -13.91 -2.42 4.58
CA LEU A 82 -13.02 -2.69 3.45
C LEU A 82 -11.54 -2.53 3.83
N ILE A 83 -10.74 -3.48 3.38
CA ILE A 83 -9.28 -3.38 3.32
C ILE A 83 -8.83 -3.27 1.87
N PHE A 84 -7.71 -2.63 1.63
CA PHE A 84 -7.13 -2.51 0.28
C PHE A 84 -5.61 -2.53 0.33
N SER A 85 -5.02 -3.03 -0.75
CA SER A 85 -3.58 -3.05 -0.95
C SER A 85 -3.27 -2.68 -2.40
N ALA A 86 -2.18 -1.94 -2.61
CA ALA A 86 -1.67 -1.66 -3.93
C ALA A 86 -0.37 -2.42 -4.17
N TYR A 87 -0.30 -3.06 -5.34
CA TYR A 87 0.87 -3.79 -5.80
C TYR A 87 1.39 -3.15 -7.07
N VAL A 88 2.69 -3.14 -7.24
CA VAL A 88 3.36 -2.60 -8.43
C VAL A 88 4.25 -3.69 -9.00
N GLU A 89 4.30 -3.77 -10.33
CA GLU A 89 5.17 -4.71 -11.02
C GLU A 89 6.63 -4.51 -10.59
N GLY A 90 7.32 -5.61 -10.32
CA GLY A 90 8.69 -5.59 -9.81
C GLY A 90 8.82 -5.50 -8.28
N CYS A 91 7.72 -5.24 -7.54
CA CYS A 91 7.73 -5.27 -6.07
C CYS A 91 7.04 -6.55 -5.57
N PRO A 92 7.73 -7.39 -4.78
CA PRO A 92 7.15 -8.62 -4.26
C PRO A 92 6.09 -8.36 -3.17
N ASN A 93 6.11 -7.20 -2.56
CA ASN A 93 5.21 -6.81 -1.48
C ASN A 93 4.25 -5.70 -1.91
N ALA A 94 3.15 -5.55 -1.19
CA ALA A 94 2.28 -4.40 -1.36
C ALA A 94 3.02 -3.11 -0.96
N VAL A 95 3.04 -2.14 -1.86
CA VAL A 95 3.65 -0.81 -1.62
C VAL A 95 2.77 0.10 -0.77
N LEU A 96 1.48 -0.22 -0.70
CA LEU A 96 0.49 0.49 0.08
C LEU A 96 -0.52 -0.49 0.65
N ARG A 97 -0.93 -0.26 1.89
CA ARG A 97 -2.00 -1.00 2.56
C ARG A 97 -2.86 -0.07 3.39
N GLY A 98 -4.16 -0.29 3.37
CA GLY A 98 -5.09 0.53 4.13
C GLY A 98 -6.45 -0.13 4.30
N GLY A 99 -7.36 0.60 4.95
CA GLY A 99 -8.71 0.11 5.19
C GLY A 99 -9.55 1.08 6.01
N ARG A 100 -10.77 0.65 6.31
CA ARG A 100 -11.70 1.33 7.19
C ARG A 100 -11.62 0.74 8.60
N TYR A 101 -11.54 1.61 9.61
CA TYR A 101 -11.39 1.23 11.02
C TYR A 101 -12.15 2.19 11.93
N ASP A 102 -13.45 1.97 12.06
CA ASP A 102 -14.35 2.90 12.77
C ASP A 102 -14.23 2.80 14.29
N ASP A 103 -13.83 1.64 14.83
CA ASP A 103 -13.85 1.34 16.25
C ASP A 103 -12.54 1.67 16.98
N VAL A 104 -11.45 1.89 16.26
CA VAL A 104 -10.13 2.19 16.85
C VAL A 104 -10.18 3.41 17.75
N GLY A 105 -10.98 4.42 17.41
CA GLY A 105 -11.15 5.63 18.20
C GLY A 105 -11.85 5.39 19.56
N ALA A 106 -12.57 4.28 19.73
CA ALA A 106 -13.27 3.96 20.96
C ALA A 106 -12.32 3.82 22.16
N VAL A 107 -11.11 3.28 21.93
CA VAL A 107 -10.05 3.16 22.95
C VAL A 107 -9.62 4.54 23.49
N TYR A 108 -9.79 5.58 22.67
CA TYR A 108 -9.49 6.98 23.01
C TYR A 108 -10.74 7.79 23.37
N GLY A 109 -11.83 7.10 23.73
CA GLY A 109 -13.07 7.68 24.26
C GLY A 109 -14.23 7.81 23.29
N ARG A 110 -14.04 7.79 21.98
CA ARG A 110 -15.13 7.90 21.00
C ARG A 110 -14.83 7.18 19.69
N ALA A 111 -15.67 6.21 19.34
CA ALA A 111 -15.67 5.62 17.99
C ALA A 111 -16.05 6.67 16.93
N ARG A 112 -15.30 6.71 15.82
CA ARG A 112 -15.56 7.57 14.66
C ARG A 112 -15.22 6.82 13.39
N PRO A 113 -16.03 6.94 12.34
CA PRO A 113 -15.65 6.44 11.02
C PRO A 113 -14.30 6.98 10.59
N ALA A 114 -13.38 6.09 10.29
CA ALA A 114 -12.04 6.44 9.88
C ALA A 114 -11.55 5.53 8.75
N THR A 115 -10.81 6.13 7.83
CA THR A 115 -10.12 5.42 6.74
C THR A 115 -8.70 5.95 6.67
N GLY A 116 -7.74 5.07 6.45
CA GLY A 116 -6.36 5.46 6.30
C GLY A 116 -5.53 4.40 5.60
N PHE A 117 -4.29 4.74 5.34
CA PHE A 117 -3.35 3.84 4.70
C PHE A 117 -1.91 4.10 5.14
N SER A 118 -1.08 3.07 4.99
CA SER A 118 0.36 3.14 5.14
C SER A 118 1.02 2.91 3.79
N VAL A 119 2.12 3.61 3.53
CA VAL A 119 2.92 3.51 2.29
C VAL A 119 4.35 3.17 2.66
N ASP A 120 4.95 2.22 1.94
CA ASP A 120 6.38 1.98 2.02
C ASP A 120 7.12 2.94 1.07
N LEU A 121 7.68 4.00 1.66
CA LEU A 121 8.41 5.02 0.89
C LEU A 121 9.70 4.48 0.27
N ARG A 122 10.33 3.46 0.84
CA ARG A 122 11.54 2.85 0.26
C ARG A 122 11.20 2.11 -1.03
N GLU A 123 10.13 1.32 -1.00
CA GLU A 123 9.64 0.61 -2.18
C GLU A 123 9.27 1.62 -3.28
N LEU A 124 8.54 2.70 -2.94
CA LEU A 124 8.19 3.73 -3.91
C LEU A 124 9.41 4.43 -4.50
N VAL A 125 10.41 4.75 -3.71
CA VAL A 125 11.66 5.36 -4.20
C VAL A 125 12.42 4.41 -5.09
N SER A 126 12.46 3.11 -4.79
CA SER A 126 13.12 2.11 -5.61
C SER A 126 12.47 1.93 -6.99
N LEU A 127 11.16 2.17 -7.08
CA LEU A 127 10.40 2.14 -8.34
C LEU A 127 10.63 3.38 -9.21
N GLN A 128 10.97 4.51 -8.59
CA GLN A 128 11.39 5.66 -9.34
C GLN A 128 12.79 5.38 -9.90
N ALA A 129 12.89 5.18 -11.19
CA ALA A 129 14.15 5.23 -11.92
C ALA A 129 14.71 6.66 -11.90
N VAL A 130 15.02 7.15 -10.70
CA VAL A 130 15.82 8.37 -10.54
C VAL A 130 17.23 8.01 -10.97
N HIS A 131 17.46 8.03 -12.26
CA HIS A 131 18.80 8.10 -12.83
C HIS A 131 19.39 9.49 -12.51
N SER A 132 19.56 9.79 -11.22
CA SER A 132 20.52 10.80 -10.87
C SER A 132 21.88 10.24 -11.31
N LYS A 133 22.42 10.75 -12.41
CA LYS A 133 23.81 10.47 -12.75
C LYS A 133 24.60 10.68 -11.47
N PRO A 134 25.39 9.69 -11.00
CA PRO A 134 26.20 9.89 -9.82
C PRO A 134 27.07 11.11 -10.07
N LYS A 135 26.86 12.19 -9.30
CA LYS A 135 27.72 13.36 -9.39
C LYS A 135 29.11 12.90 -8.97
N THR A 136 30.11 13.18 -9.79
CA THR A 136 31.51 12.91 -9.45
C THR A 136 31.84 13.71 -8.19
N ALA A 137 32.19 13.02 -7.12
CA ALA A 137 32.50 13.67 -5.87
C ALA A 137 33.90 14.32 -5.92
N ILE A 138 33.98 15.58 -5.51
CA ILE A 138 35.23 16.29 -5.29
C ILE A 138 35.84 15.78 -3.98
N ARG A 139 37.05 15.27 -4.02
CA ARG A 139 37.77 14.84 -2.81
C ARG A 139 38.57 15.98 -2.21
N ALA A 140 38.37 16.23 -0.93
CA ALA A 140 39.11 17.20 -0.15
C ALA A 140 39.94 16.50 0.93
N PRO A 141 41.16 16.96 1.24
CA PRO A 141 41.99 16.38 2.29
C PRO A 141 41.36 16.61 3.67
N TRP A 142 41.73 15.76 4.63
CA TRP A 142 41.43 15.96 6.05
C TRP A 142 42.49 16.87 6.68
N VAL A 143 42.24 18.17 6.58
CA VAL A 143 43.13 19.20 7.17
C VAL A 143 42.20 20.23 7.84
N TYR A 144 42.63 20.70 9.01
CA TYR A 144 41.99 21.82 9.69
C TYR A 144 42.53 23.13 9.13
N ASP A 145 41.98 23.55 8.00
CA ASP A 145 42.32 24.76 7.28
C ASP A 145 41.05 25.58 7.05
N THR A 146 41.08 26.83 7.50
CA THR A 146 39.91 27.72 7.44
C THR A 146 39.54 28.08 6.00
N GLU A 147 40.53 28.26 5.12
CA GLU A 147 40.33 28.59 3.71
C GLU A 147 39.72 27.38 2.97
N LEU A 148 40.27 26.18 3.20
CA LEU A 148 39.74 24.94 2.65
C LEU A 148 38.31 24.70 3.10
N MET A 149 37.99 24.94 4.37
CA MET A 149 36.63 24.80 4.88
C MET A 149 35.67 25.83 4.28
N ALA A 150 36.11 27.03 3.95
CA ALA A 150 35.32 28.03 3.25
C ALA A 150 35.01 27.58 1.80
N VAL A 151 36.03 27.08 1.08
CA VAL A 151 35.84 26.54 -0.28
C VAL A 151 34.90 25.31 -0.28
N ILE A 152 35.06 24.39 0.67
CA ILE A 152 34.16 23.24 0.78
C ILE A 152 32.70 23.68 0.99
N ARG A 153 32.47 24.69 1.84
CA ARG A 153 31.13 25.22 2.09
C ARG A 153 30.55 25.86 0.84
N GLU A 154 31.34 26.62 0.12
CA GLU A 154 30.92 27.26 -1.12
C GLU A 154 30.53 26.23 -2.18
N LEU A 155 31.35 25.22 -2.44
CA LEU A 155 31.07 24.15 -3.39
C LEU A 155 29.77 23.39 -3.02
N ARG A 156 29.59 23.09 -1.73
CA ARG A 156 28.36 22.42 -1.26
C ARG A 156 27.12 23.33 -1.42
N SER A 157 27.26 24.64 -1.24
CA SER A 157 26.14 25.58 -1.46
C SER A 157 25.71 25.65 -2.92
N GLN A 158 26.66 25.41 -3.84
CA GLN A 158 26.42 25.29 -5.30
C GLN A 158 25.89 23.91 -5.70
N GLY A 159 25.67 22.99 -4.74
CA GLY A 159 25.13 21.67 -4.96
C GLY A 159 26.16 20.64 -5.44
N GLU A 160 27.45 20.91 -5.29
CA GLU A 160 28.51 19.93 -5.54
C GLU A 160 28.65 18.95 -4.38
N VAL A 161 29.02 17.69 -4.72
CA VAL A 161 29.30 16.65 -3.71
C VAL A 161 30.77 16.74 -3.34
N VAL A 162 31.06 17.18 -2.12
CA VAL A 162 32.45 17.24 -1.61
C VAL A 162 32.63 16.24 -0.46
N LEU A 163 33.52 15.29 -0.64
CA LEU A 163 33.89 14.26 0.33
C LEU A 163 35.26 14.59 0.93
N GLN A 164 35.29 14.79 2.25
CA GLN A 164 36.58 14.87 2.96
C GLN A 164 37.10 13.47 3.29
N SER A 165 38.34 13.21 3.00
CA SER A 165 39.02 11.97 3.38
C SER A 165 39.02 11.83 4.91
N LEU A 166 38.84 10.61 5.42
CA LEU A 166 39.00 10.38 6.86
C LEU A 166 40.51 10.28 7.20
N PRO A 167 40.90 10.66 8.43
CA PRO A 167 42.29 10.46 8.87
C PRO A 167 42.63 8.97 8.76
N ASN A 168 43.85 8.67 8.25
CA ASN A 168 44.37 7.30 8.07
C ASN A 168 43.68 6.42 7.01
N THR A 169 42.88 6.96 6.11
CA THR A 169 42.48 6.24 4.89
C THR A 169 43.56 6.38 3.86
N ALA A 170 44.24 5.26 3.49
CA ALA A 170 45.17 5.22 2.36
C ALA A 170 44.49 5.74 1.09
N GLN A 171 45.18 6.56 0.32
CA GLN A 171 44.73 7.10 -0.97
C GLN A 171 44.63 6.00 -2.01
#